data_d8439a7448904d2a96cc2f47e08b72f2
#
_entry.id   d8439a7448904d2a96cc2f47e08b72f2
#
_cell.length_a   1.000
_cell.length_b   1.000
_cell.length_c   1.000
_cell.angle_alpha   90.00
_cell.angle_beta   90.00
_cell.angle_gamma   90.00
#
_symmetry.space_group_name_H-M   'P 1'
#
loop_
_entity.id
_entity.type
_entity.pdbx_description
1 polymer ?
#
loop_
_entity_poly.entity_id
_entity_poly.type
_entity_poly.pdbx_seq_one_letter_code
_entity_poly.pdbx_strand_id
1 'polypeptide(L)'
;MLQQSPRRCDQCGCRLSQYNADALCSACTRTHVLDRHTPTVPARVWRDPDVRQALAAWDFGRASRLVRQRGSLRQEDLAQLTGLSQAFLSMLESGNRRLTNIDKIVEFLAGLGVPAELVPLPLPRLASTPSQPSDLVADDLDPVLPWTAARMVAALGTAVGGSAMDRRRFLTVSGMALTAFVHQWGTAEVEPLVRAADGSQLTSDLLDSLQQTTDSLRVMDASTGSGTLAELGDAHLAFLRRLVQHASYDEAKGRRLASIVADTATQTGWFTFDSGNHDGTQAYLLAALRAAKASGDVRLGAGALSYMAIHGYSTGSPRSAVIAASAAREKIRNLDAPALEAMLLTRQARGHAKLGEQDKAVAALDRAADLCARGRSENDPAWLYWINTGEIHGQSGSCYLELGEPDKAVASFTQARKALNPAEQRTRGLFLSRAASAHIREGDVDAGCATAHEALDLAEQLQSARLNEHIKSMLADLQPVSHTPYARDLLERAAVVTGKRS
;
A
#
# COMPACT_ATOMS: atom_id res chain seq x y z
N MET A 1 27.08 -56.18 31.76
CA MET A 1 26.69 -55.46 30.56
C MET A 1 25.76 -54.33 30.94
N LEU A 2 26.27 -53.11 31.03
CA LEU A 2 25.47 -51.92 31.35
C LEU A 2 24.68 -51.52 30.10
N GLN A 3 23.34 -51.66 30.13
CA GLN A 3 22.45 -51.15 29.10
C GLN A 3 22.53 -49.62 29.10
N GLN A 4 23.16 -49.03 28.08
CA GLN A 4 23.12 -47.59 27.85
C GLN A 4 21.66 -47.19 27.54
N SER A 5 21.11 -46.25 28.31
CA SER A 5 19.82 -45.67 28.09
C SER A 5 19.74 -45.06 26.67
N PRO A 6 18.65 -45.27 25.92
CA PRO A 6 18.55 -44.74 24.55
C PRO A 6 18.63 -43.21 24.52
N ARG A 7 19.55 -42.67 23.72
CA ARG A 7 19.69 -41.22 23.53
C ARG A 7 18.39 -40.63 22.98
N ARG A 8 17.99 -39.48 23.50
CA ARG A 8 16.78 -38.77 23.10
C ARG A 8 17.15 -37.38 22.55
N CYS A 9 16.32 -36.88 21.64
CA CYS A 9 16.43 -35.52 21.10
C CYS A 9 16.16 -34.48 22.19
N ASP A 10 17.06 -33.53 22.37
CA ASP A 10 16.98 -32.51 23.42
C ASP A 10 15.78 -31.57 23.25
N GLN A 11 15.25 -31.45 22.02
CA GLN A 11 14.14 -30.55 21.72
C GLN A 11 12.76 -31.21 21.77
N CYS A 12 12.58 -32.40 21.18
CA CYS A 12 11.26 -33.05 21.08
C CYS A 12 11.17 -34.38 21.86
N GLY A 13 12.24 -34.83 22.52
CA GLY A 13 12.25 -36.05 23.30
C GLY A 13 12.17 -37.36 22.50
N CYS A 14 12.09 -37.34 21.18
CA CYS A 14 12.07 -38.57 20.38
C CYS A 14 13.38 -39.35 20.50
N ARG A 15 13.33 -40.68 20.30
CA ARG A 15 14.51 -41.55 20.37
C ARG A 15 15.42 -41.28 19.14
N LEU A 16 16.67 -41.00 19.40
CA LEU A 16 17.70 -40.84 18.38
C LEU A 16 18.19 -42.19 17.86
N SER A 17 18.44 -42.29 16.55
CA SER A 17 19.09 -43.46 15.97
C SER A 17 20.53 -43.58 16.49
N GLN A 18 21.02 -44.82 16.62
CA GLN A 18 22.41 -45.08 17.01
C GLN A 18 23.44 -44.47 16.01
N TYR A 19 23.00 -44.15 14.77
CA TYR A 19 23.83 -43.51 13.76
C TYR A 19 23.72 -41.97 13.77
N ASN A 20 22.87 -41.41 14.63
CA ASN A 20 22.78 -39.97 14.78
C ASN A 20 23.74 -39.49 15.85
N ALA A 21 24.82 -38.83 15.46
CA ALA A 21 25.80 -38.26 16.38
C ALA A 21 25.36 -36.97 17.07
N ASP A 22 24.32 -36.30 16.53
CA ASP A 22 23.84 -34.99 17.02
C ASP A 22 22.92 -35.11 18.23
N ALA A 23 22.75 -34.01 18.95
CA ALA A 23 21.84 -33.90 20.10
C ALA A 23 20.36 -33.75 19.64
N LEU A 24 20.10 -33.44 18.36
CA LEU A 24 18.78 -33.24 17.79
C LEU A 24 18.44 -34.32 16.76
N CYS A 25 17.16 -34.65 16.62
CA CYS A 25 16.68 -35.50 15.54
C CYS A 25 16.62 -34.72 14.21
N SER A 26 16.63 -35.43 13.08
CA SER A 26 16.60 -34.82 11.75
C SER A 26 15.40 -33.90 11.46
N ALA A 27 14.28 -34.09 12.17
CA ALA A 27 13.13 -33.18 12.09
C ALA A 27 13.43 -31.87 12.83
N CYS A 28 13.92 -31.95 14.09
CA CYS A 28 14.28 -30.77 14.88
C CYS A 28 15.48 -30.01 14.29
N THR A 29 16.48 -30.73 13.75
CA THR A 29 17.59 -30.10 13.04
C THR A 29 17.08 -29.30 11.83
N ARG A 30 16.12 -29.82 11.06
CA ARG A 30 15.50 -29.08 9.96
C ARG A 30 14.73 -27.86 10.43
N THR A 31 13.99 -27.97 11.52
CA THR A 31 13.26 -26.83 12.11
C THR A 31 14.22 -25.79 12.66
N HIS A 32 15.30 -26.20 13.33
CA HIS A 32 16.35 -25.29 13.83
C HIS A 32 17.16 -24.60 12.73
N VAL A 33 17.32 -25.25 11.57
CA VAL A 33 17.96 -24.65 10.39
C VAL A 33 17.03 -23.66 9.69
N LEU A 34 15.71 -23.89 9.74
CA LEU A 34 14.71 -22.97 9.20
C LEU A 34 14.52 -21.70 10.07
N ASP A 35 14.79 -21.79 11.36
CA ASP A 35 14.61 -20.64 12.30
C ASP A 35 15.81 -19.69 12.40
N ARG A 36 16.95 -19.95 11.73
CA ARG A 36 18.18 -19.22 12.02
C ARG A 36 18.91 -18.51 10.91
N HIS A 37 18.53 -18.57 9.64
CA HIS A 37 19.25 -17.77 8.62
C HIS A 37 18.35 -17.31 7.48
N THR A 38 18.09 -16.01 7.42
CA THR A 38 17.92 -15.34 6.14
C THR A 38 19.25 -15.58 5.40
N PRO A 39 19.25 -16.26 4.23
CA PRO A 39 20.49 -16.51 3.51
C PRO A 39 21.12 -15.16 3.15
N THR A 40 22.44 -15.02 3.32
CA THR A 40 23.18 -13.82 2.97
C THR A 40 24.40 -14.19 2.14
N VAL A 41 24.71 -13.36 1.15
CA VAL A 41 25.94 -13.57 0.36
C VAL A 41 27.13 -13.08 1.18
N PRO A 42 28.11 -13.95 1.49
CA PRO A 42 29.28 -13.54 2.27
C PRO A 42 30.09 -12.44 1.56
N ALA A 43 30.55 -11.41 2.29
CA ALA A 43 31.28 -10.28 1.73
C ALA A 43 32.55 -10.66 0.92
N ARG A 44 33.16 -11.82 1.22
CA ARG A 44 34.31 -12.34 0.45
C ARG A 44 34.00 -12.64 -1.01
N VAL A 45 32.73 -12.97 -1.32
CA VAL A 45 32.27 -13.28 -2.69
C VAL A 45 32.42 -12.08 -3.61
N TRP A 46 32.19 -10.89 -3.09
CA TRP A 46 32.30 -9.64 -3.84
C TRP A 46 33.77 -9.22 -4.15
N ARG A 47 34.73 -9.87 -3.51
CA ARG A 47 36.17 -9.68 -3.79
C ARG A 47 36.70 -10.64 -4.84
N ASP A 48 35.96 -11.66 -5.19
CA ASP A 48 36.32 -12.67 -6.18
C ASP A 48 36.41 -12.04 -7.58
N PRO A 49 37.55 -12.13 -8.28
CA PRO A 49 37.76 -11.50 -9.59
C PRO A 49 36.81 -12.02 -10.66
N ASP A 50 36.43 -13.30 -10.63
CA ASP A 50 35.53 -13.91 -11.61
C ASP A 50 34.09 -13.37 -11.42
N VAL A 51 33.67 -13.19 -10.18
CA VAL A 51 32.35 -12.56 -9.84
C VAL A 51 32.30 -11.13 -10.34
N ARG A 52 33.36 -10.36 -10.07
CA ARG A 52 33.45 -8.96 -10.52
C ARG A 52 33.47 -8.86 -12.05
N GLN A 53 34.19 -9.74 -12.73
CA GLN A 53 34.22 -9.79 -14.19
C GLN A 53 32.84 -10.14 -14.78
N ALA A 54 32.13 -11.11 -14.20
CA ALA A 54 30.81 -11.51 -14.67
C ALA A 54 29.78 -10.36 -14.48
N LEU A 55 29.83 -9.63 -13.36
CA LEU A 55 28.98 -8.45 -13.11
C LEU A 55 29.30 -7.32 -14.09
N ALA A 56 30.58 -7.01 -14.31
CA ALA A 56 31.03 -5.98 -15.26
C ALA A 56 30.62 -6.30 -16.71
N ALA A 57 30.60 -7.60 -17.07
CA ALA A 57 30.17 -8.08 -18.38
C ALA A 57 28.65 -8.21 -18.53
N TRP A 58 27.88 -7.92 -17.49
CA TRP A 58 26.40 -8.09 -17.43
C TRP A 58 25.96 -9.54 -17.69
N ASP A 59 26.84 -10.50 -17.39
CA ASP A 59 26.54 -11.93 -17.45
C ASP A 59 25.96 -12.40 -16.10
N PHE A 60 24.66 -12.09 -15.90
CA PHE A 60 23.97 -12.39 -14.65
C PHE A 60 23.79 -13.91 -14.43
N GLY A 61 23.82 -14.71 -15.48
CA GLY A 61 23.79 -16.18 -15.37
C GLY A 61 25.08 -16.73 -14.77
N ARG A 62 26.22 -16.28 -15.29
CA ARG A 62 27.55 -16.61 -14.75
C ARG A 62 27.72 -16.03 -13.34
N ALA A 63 27.29 -14.76 -13.12
CA ALA A 63 27.37 -14.13 -11.81
C ALA A 63 26.55 -14.90 -10.75
N SER A 64 25.30 -15.28 -11.05
CA SER A 64 24.44 -16.09 -10.18
C SER A 64 25.13 -17.40 -9.77
N ARG A 65 25.66 -18.14 -10.75
CA ARG A 65 26.35 -19.41 -10.52
C ARG A 65 27.60 -19.25 -9.63
N LEU A 66 28.43 -18.24 -9.91
CA LEU A 66 29.62 -17.94 -9.14
C LEU A 66 29.32 -17.52 -7.73
N VAL A 67 28.35 -16.60 -7.53
CA VAL A 67 27.90 -16.17 -6.21
C VAL A 67 27.42 -17.37 -5.39
N ARG A 68 26.62 -18.24 -5.99
CA ARG A 68 26.13 -19.46 -5.34
C ARG A 68 27.27 -20.39 -4.94
N GLN A 69 28.20 -20.69 -5.86
CA GLN A 69 29.32 -21.58 -5.59
C GLN A 69 30.30 -21.02 -4.55
N ARG A 70 30.72 -19.77 -4.69
CA ARG A 70 31.68 -19.13 -3.77
C ARG A 70 31.05 -18.78 -2.40
N GLY A 71 29.71 -18.52 -2.38
CA GLY A 71 28.94 -18.27 -1.17
C GLY A 71 28.49 -19.53 -0.43
N SER A 72 28.70 -20.73 -1.03
CA SER A 72 28.18 -22.01 -0.52
C SER A 72 26.65 -21.99 -0.34
N LEU A 73 25.95 -21.29 -1.25
CA LEU A 73 24.50 -21.13 -1.25
C LEU A 73 23.82 -22.17 -2.14
N ARG A 74 22.59 -22.54 -1.80
CA ARG A 74 21.74 -23.37 -2.66
C ARG A 74 20.96 -22.49 -3.64
N GLN A 75 20.39 -23.09 -4.70
CA GLN A 75 19.49 -22.34 -5.59
C GLN A 75 18.24 -21.81 -4.88
N GLU A 76 17.78 -22.51 -3.86
CA GLU A 76 16.67 -22.08 -3.01
C GLU A 76 17.01 -20.80 -2.23
N ASP A 77 18.23 -20.71 -1.71
CA ASP A 77 18.73 -19.53 -1.01
C ASP A 77 18.78 -18.31 -1.96
N LEU A 78 19.27 -18.52 -3.19
CA LEU A 78 19.26 -17.47 -4.21
C LEU A 78 17.84 -17.08 -4.63
N ALA A 79 16.93 -18.05 -4.73
CA ALA A 79 15.52 -17.77 -5.03
C ALA A 79 14.88 -16.89 -3.94
N GLN A 80 15.17 -17.18 -2.69
CA GLN A 80 14.72 -16.38 -1.55
C GLN A 80 15.32 -14.97 -1.56
N LEU A 81 16.62 -14.85 -1.85
CA LEU A 81 17.32 -13.56 -1.91
C LEU A 81 16.83 -12.67 -3.05
N THR A 82 16.65 -13.25 -4.23
CA THR A 82 16.40 -12.49 -5.47
C THR A 82 14.94 -12.37 -5.86
N GLY A 83 14.04 -13.10 -5.18
CA GLY A 83 12.62 -13.19 -5.54
C GLY A 83 12.35 -13.92 -6.86
N LEU A 84 13.37 -14.52 -7.49
CA LEU A 84 13.23 -15.29 -8.71
C LEU A 84 12.91 -16.76 -8.38
N SER A 85 12.11 -17.44 -9.21
CA SER A 85 11.86 -18.87 -9.00
C SER A 85 13.12 -19.71 -9.23
N GLN A 86 13.26 -20.83 -8.52
CA GLN A 86 14.38 -21.77 -8.66
C GLN A 86 14.52 -22.26 -10.11
N ALA A 87 13.39 -22.52 -10.78
CA ALA A 87 13.38 -22.92 -12.19
C ALA A 87 13.95 -21.84 -13.11
N PHE A 88 13.62 -20.56 -12.84
CA PHE A 88 14.19 -19.44 -13.59
C PHE A 88 15.69 -19.30 -13.35
N LEU A 89 16.14 -19.39 -12.10
CA LEU A 89 17.56 -19.34 -11.74
C LEU A 89 18.36 -20.48 -12.41
N SER A 90 17.79 -21.68 -12.46
CA SER A 90 18.41 -22.82 -13.16
C SER A 90 18.58 -22.53 -14.66
N MET A 91 17.56 -21.98 -15.31
CA MET A 91 17.64 -21.59 -16.73
C MET A 91 18.58 -20.40 -16.96
N LEU A 92 18.65 -19.45 -16.01
CA LEU A 92 19.57 -18.33 -16.06
C LEU A 92 21.04 -18.80 -15.95
N GLU A 93 21.32 -19.65 -14.97
CA GLU A 93 22.66 -20.22 -14.74
C GLU A 93 23.14 -21.17 -15.87
N SER A 94 22.22 -21.84 -16.57
CA SER A 94 22.54 -22.67 -17.74
C SER A 94 22.66 -21.85 -19.03
N GLY A 95 22.36 -20.55 -19.01
CA GLY A 95 22.41 -19.69 -20.20
C GLY A 95 21.18 -19.81 -21.11
N ASN A 96 20.18 -20.64 -20.75
CA ASN A 96 18.95 -20.83 -21.51
C ASN A 96 17.97 -19.65 -21.38
N ARG A 97 18.16 -18.78 -20.38
CA ARG A 97 17.46 -17.51 -20.21
C ARG A 97 18.42 -16.40 -19.84
N ARG A 98 17.98 -15.15 -20.12
CA ARG A 98 18.72 -13.94 -19.74
C ARG A 98 17.79 -12.99 -19.00
N LEU A 99 18.34 -12.21 -18.07
CA LEU A 99 17.68 -11.05 -17.47
C LEU A 99 17.87 -9.88 -18.44
N THR A 100 16.77 -9.42 -19.04
CA THR A 100 16.75 -8.31 -20.02
C THR A 100 15.94 -7.12 -19.57
N ASN A 101 15.05 -7.32 -18.59
CA ASN A 101 14.27 -6.23 -18.00
C ASN A 101 15.10 -5.57 -16.91
N ILE A 102 15.27 -4.24 -17.01
CA ILE A 102 16.11 -3.46 -16.09
C ILE A 102 15.63 -3.54 -14.64
N ASP A 103 14.31 -3.53 -14.40
CA ASP A 103 13.76 -3.62 -13.05
C ASP A 103 14.08 -4.98 -12.41
N LYS A 104 14.00 -6.06 -13.20
CA LYS A 104 14.37 -7.40 -12.76
C LYS A 104 15.86 -7.56 -12.52
N ILE A 105 16.70 -6.84 -13.27
CA ILE A 105 18.14 -6.79 -13.05
C ILE A 105 18.44 -6.07 -11.72
N VAL A 106 17.79 -4.93 -11.48
CA VAL A 106 17.93 -4.17 -10.23
C VAL A 106 17.47 -5.01 -9.02
N GLU A 107 16.30 -5.66 -9.11
CA GLU A 107 15.79 -6.55 -8.07
C GLU A 107 16.75 -7.71 -7.79
N PHE A 108 17.28 -8.33 -8.83
CA PHE A 108 18.24 -9.44 -8.72
C PHE A 108 19.54 -9.01 -8.03
N LEU A 109 20.12 -7.90 -8.46
CA LEU A 109 21.37 -7.37 -7.89
C LEU A 109 21.20 -6.89 -6.45
N ALA A 110 20.10 -6.21 -6.18
CA ALA A 110 19.73 -5.76 -4.84
C ALA A 110 19.46 -6.94 -3.89
N GLY A 111 18.71 -7.94 -4.35
CA GLY A 111 18.45 -9.16 -3.58
C GLY A 111 19.71 -9.94 -3.21
N LEU A 112 20.70 -9.99 -4.09
CA LEU A 112 22.01 -10.59 -3.79
C LEU A 112 22.87 -9.71 -2.86
N GLY A 113 22.53 -8.44 -2.65
CA GLY A 113 23.33 -7.49 -1.89
C GLY A 113 24.63 -7.09 -2.60
N VAL A 114 24.61 -6.97 -3.94
CA VAL A 114 25.79 -6.57 -4.72
C VAL A 114 26.22 -5.16 -4.34
N PRO A 115 27.50 -4.93 -3.97
CA PRO A 115 28.00 -3.60 -3.69
C PRO A 115 27.84 -2.64 -4.87
N ALA A 116 27.37 -1.40 -4.60
CA ALA A 116 27.05 -0.43 -5.65
C ALA A 116 28.25 -0.07 -6.55
N GLU A 117 29.46 -0.16 -6.01
CA GLU A 117 30.71 0.08 -6.74
C GLU A 117 31.05 -0.98 -7.79
N LEU A 118 30.38 -2.14 -7.77
CA LEU A 118 30.59 -3.22 -8.72
C LEU A 118 29.67 -3.15 -9.95
N VAL A 119 28.67 -2.29 -9.92
CA VAL A 119 27.67 -2.17 -11.00
C VAL A 119 27.36 -0.69 -11.23
N PRO A 120 27.40 -0.18 -12.46
CA PRO A 120 27.08 1.23 -12.76
C PRO A 120 25.57 1.50 -12.77
N LEU A 121 24.83 0.90 -11.83
CA LEU A 121 23.39 1.08 -11.63
C LEU A 121 23.15 1.61 -10.22
N PRO A 122 22.16 2.51 -10.02
CA PRO A 122 21.75 2.93 -8.69
C PRO A 122 21.03 1.77 -8.01
N LEU A 123 21.78 0.90 -7.32
CA LEU A 123 21.22 -0.18 -6.52
C LEU A 123 20.67 0.38 -5.21
N PRO A 124 19.49 -0.07 -4.76
CA PRO A 124 19.03 0.18 -3.40
C PRO A 124 20.06 -0.41 -2.42
N ARG A 125 20.58 0.39 -1.51
CA ARG A 125 21.51 -0.09 -0.47
C ARG A 125 20.74 -0.95 0.51
N LEU A 126 21.06 -2.24 0.60
CA LEU A 126 20.71 -3.05 1.76
C LEU A 126 21.54 -2.55 2.96
N ALA A 127 20.87 -2.19 4.03
CA ALA A 127 21.49 -1.66 5.22
C ALA A 127 22.48 -2.65 5.84
N SER A 128 23.76 -2.32 5.82
CA SER A 128 24.81 -3.01 6.57
C SER A 128 25.30 -2.10 7.69
N THR A 129 25.07 -2.54 8.94
CA THR A 129 25.65 -2.12 10.23
C THR A 129 25.50 -0.65 10.67
N PRO A 130 25.11 -0.40 11.93
CA PRO A 130 24.81 0.95 12.43
C PRO A 130 26.08 1.74 12.69
N SER A 131 26.25 2.84 12.02
CA SER A 131 27.26 3.84 12.33
C SER A 131 26.73 5.24 12.02
N GLN A 132 26.34 5.93 13.07
CA GLN A 132 26.04 7.35 13.24
C GLN A 132 24.55 7.76 13.28
N PRO A 133 24.19 8.74 14.11
CA PRO A 133 22.82 9.10 14.50
C PRO A 133 21.95 9.78 13.42
N SER A 134 22.40 9.90 12.18
CA SER A 134 21.63 10.45 11.05
C SER A 134 20.89 9.41 10.22
N ASP A 135 21.08 8.10 10.46
CA ASP A 135 20.43 7.01 9.70
C ASP A 135 19.11 6.53 10.30
N LEU A 136 18.66 7.11 11.41
CA LEU A 136 17.49 6.66 12.18
C LEU A 136 16.13 6.95 11.50
N VAL A 137 16.08 7.81 10.49
CA VAL A 137 14.80 8.28 9.91
C VAL A 137 14.17 7.26 8.94
N ALA A 138 14.97 6.40 8.31
CA ALA A 138 14.45 5.35 7.41
C ALA A 138 13.93 4.12 8.16
N ASP A 139 14.41 3.88 9.40
CA ASP A 139 14.06 2.72 10.21
C ASP A 139 12.64 2.78 10.80
N ASP A 140 12.05 3.98 10.97
CA ASP A 140 10.76 4.15 11.65
C ASP A 140 9.57 3.59 10.86
N LEU A 141 9.74 3.30 9.59
CA LEU A 141 8.73 2.68 8.72
C LEU A 141 8.96 1.17 8.53
N ASP A 142 10.00 0.59 9.16
CA ASP A 142 10.26 -0.84 9.09
C ASP A 142 9.13 -1.63 9.78
N PRO A 143 8.48 -2.60 9.10
CA PRO A 143 7.39 -3.40 9.65
C PRO A 143 7.82 -4.26 10.86
N VAL A 144 9.09 -4.65 10.95
CA VAL A 144 9.61 -5.53 12.00
C VAL A 144 9.80 -4.80 13.33
N LEU A 145 9.84 -3.46 13.32
CA LEU A 145 10.01 -2.68 14.53
C LEU A 145 8.81 -2.81 15.48
N PRO A 146 9.06 -2.80 16.81
CA PRO A 146 8.00 -2.91 17.81
C PRO A 146 6.87 -1.90 17.62
N TRP A 147 5.65 -2.30 17.93
CA TRP A 147 4.45 -1.48 17.85
C TRP A 147 4.23 -0.68 19.13
N THR A 148 5.20 0.16 19.49
CA THR A 148 5.23 0.98 20.69
C THR A 148 4.75 2.41 20.43
N ALA A 149 4.38 3.12 21.52
CA ALA A 149 4.05 4.54 21.47
C ALA A 149 5.20 5.38 20.89
N ALA A 150 6.45 5.09 21.29
CA ALA A 150 7.64 5.78 20.79
C ALA A 150 7.79 5.64 19.26
N ARG A 151 7.57 4.43 18.73
CA ARG A 151 7.63 4.17 17.28
C ARG A 151 6.46 4.77 16.51
N MET A 152 5.29 4.86 17.11
CA MET A 152 4.17 5.62 16.53
C MET A 152 4.53 7.10 16.39
N VAL A 153 5.10 7.70 17.44
CA VAL A 153 5.54 9.12 17.42
C VAL A 153 6.64 9.35 16.39
N ALA A 154 7.58 8.42 16.26
CA ALA A 154 8.65 8.49 15.26
C ALA A 154 8.09 8.41 13.83
N ALA A 155 7.20 7.46 13.55
CA ALA A 155 6.52 7.35 12.26
C ALA A 155 5.70 8.61 11.91
N LEU A 156 5.01 9.21 12.89
CA LEU A 156 4.34 10.50 12.73
C LEU A 156 5.35 11.63 12.44
N GLY A 157 6.53 11.59 13.06
CA GLY A 157 7.61 12.55 12.80
C GLY A 157 8.12 12.48 11.37
N THR A 158 8.29 11.27 10.87
CA THR A 158 8.70 11.02 9.47
C THR A 158 7.62 11.49 8.48
N ALA A 159 6.35 11.21 8.77
CA ALA A 159 5.25 11.62 7.91
C ALA A 159 5.10 13.15 7.83
N VAL A 160 5.10 13.85 8.99
CA VAL A 160 4.93 15.30 9.10
C VAL A 160 6.18 16.10 8.65
N GLY A 161 7.37 15.58 8.85
CA GLY A 161 8.62 16.26 8.52
C GLY A 161 9.14 16.04 7.10
N GLY A 162 8.59 15.07 6.38
CA GLY A 162 9.12 14.58 5.11
C GLY A 162 8.85 15.44 3.87
N SER A 163 8.15 16.56 3.99
CA SER A 163 7.70 17.34 2.82
C SER A 163 8.81 18.10 2.06
N ALA A 164 10.03 18.22 2.61
CA ALA A 164 11.08 19.06 1.99
C ALA A 164 12.43 18.38 1.71
N MET A 165 12.77 17.25 2.30
CA MET A 165 14.19 16.89 2.32
C MET A 165 14.64 15.58 1.71
N ASP A 166 13.81 14.62 1.30
CA ASP A 166 14.35 13.40 0.67
C ASP A 166 13.34 12.59 -0.18
N ARG A 167 12.97 13.10 -1.35
CA ARG A 167 12.24 12.32 -2.39
C ARG A 167 12.98 11.03 -2.82
N ARG A 168 14.23 10.84 -2.42
CA ARG A 168 15.04 9.67 -2.75
C ARG A 168 15.04 8.57 -1.69
N ARG A 169 14.44 8.79 -0.51
CA ARG A 169 14.48 7.84 0.63
C ARG A 169 13.19 7.11 0.92
N PHE A 170 12.07 7.47 0.30
CA PHE A 170 10.82 6.73 0.48
C PHE A 170 10.85 5.46 -0.37
N LEU A 171 11.30 4.37 0.24
CA LEU A 171 11.07 3.02 -0.28
C LEU A 171 9.56 2.78 -0.26
N THR A 172 8.97 2.62 -1.43
CA THR A 172 7.57 2.22 -1.55
C THR A 172 7.37 0.89 -0.84
N VAL A 173 6.65 0.89 0.28
CA VAL A 173 6.31 -0.33 1.02
C VAL A 173 5.30 -1.12 0.19
N SER A 174 5.78 -2.15 -0.51
CA SER A 174 4.97 -3.00 -1.40
C SER A 174 5.35 -4.47 -1.25
N GLY A 175 4.56 -5.36 -1.81
CA GLY A 175 4.86 -6.79 -1.85
C GLY A 175 5.07 -7.39 -0.45
N MET A 176 6.22 -8.03 -0.22
CA MET A 176 6.52 -8.71 1.05
C MET A 176 6.63 -7.76 2.24
N ALA A 177 7.17 -6.56 2.05
CA ALA A 177 7.28 -5.56 3.13
C ALA A 177 5.89 -5.08 3.58
N LEU A 178 4.97 -4.82 2.66
CA LEU A 178 3.59 -4.51 3.00
C LEU A 178 2.89 -5.69 3.68
N THR A 179 3.10 -6.91 3.20
CA THR A 179 2.54 -8.13 3.82
C THR A 179 3.04 -8.28 5.26
N ALA A 180 4.34 -8.08 5.50
CA ALA A 180 4.91 -8.12 6.85
C ALA A 180 4.32 -7.02 7.75
N PHE A 181 4.19 -5.78 7.24
CA PHE A 181 3.62 -4.67 8.00
C PHE A 181 2.17 -4.93 8.40
N VAL A 182 1.36 -5.42 7.47
CA VAL A 182 -0.05 -5.75 7.72
C VAL A 182 -0.19 -6.95 8.68
N HIS A 183 0.68 -7.96 8.55
CA HIS A 183 0.72 -9.09 9.48
C HIS A 183 1.05 -8.63 10.89
N GLN A 184 2.06 -7.80 11.07
CA GLN A 184 2.44 -7.23 12.37
C GLN A 184 1.33 -6.36 12.96
N TRP A 185 0.66 -5.53 12.16
CA TRP A 185 -0.52 -4.80 12.63
C TRP A 185 -1.58 -5.74 13.21
N GLY A 186 -1.76 -6.88 12.56
CA GLY A 186 -2.74 -7.87 13.01
C GLY A 186 -2.35 -8.66 14.25
N THR A 187 -1.06 -8.91 14.49
CA THR A 187 -0.57 -9.87 15.49
C THR A 187 0.23 -9.25 16.63
N ALA A 188 0.85 -8.10 16.43
CA ALA A 188 1.66 -7.46 17.47
C ALA A 188 0.83 -7.11 18.71
N GLU A 189 1.45 -7.21 19.88
CA GLU A 189 0.89 -6.72 21.13
C GLU A 189 0.82 -5.18 21.13
N VAL A 190 -0.19 -4.64 21.81
CA VAL A 190 -0.40 -3.19 21.92
C VAL A 190 0.20 -2.70 23.21
N GLU A 191 1.14 -1.76 23.13
CA GLU A 191 1.58 -1.02 24.30
C GLU A 191 0.55 0.07 24.64
N PRO A 192 -0.02 0.11 25.85
CA PRO A 192 -0.96 1.15 26.24
C PRO A 192 -0.33 2.54 26.18
N LEU A 193 -1.04 3.50 25.59
CA LEU A 193 -0.66 4.90 25.61
C LEU A 193 -1.05 5.52 26.95
N VAL A 194 -0.09 5.61 27.87
CA VAL A 194 -0.26 6.25 29.18
C VAL A 194 0.91 7.20 29.41
N ARG A 195 0.61 8.40 29.86
CA ARG A 195 1.65 9.38 30.19
C ARG A 195 1.29 10.20 31.42
N ALA A 196 2.07 10.06 32.48
CA ALA A 196 2.11 10.98 33.60
C ALA A 196 3.25 11.99 33.36
N ALA A 197 2.93 13.27 33.19
CA ALA A 197 3.90 14.34 32.98
C ALA A 197 3.44 15.60 33.69
N ASP A 198 4.36 16.51 33.99
CA ASP A 198 4.05 17.85 34.53
C ASP A 198 3.39 18.78 33.49
N GLY A 199 2.96 18.22 32.33
CA GLY A 199 2.31 18.96 31.26
C GLY A 199 0.82 19.19 31.48
N SER A 200 0.21 19.95 30.56
CA SER A 200 -1.23 20.21 30.57
C SER A 200 -2.01 18.91 30.49
N GLN A 201 -3.00 18.76 31.37
CA GLN A 201 -3.85 17.58 31.39
C GLN A 201 -4.76 17.55 30.17
N LEU A 202 -4.79 16.41 29.46
CA LEU A 202 -5.67 16.21 28.32
C LEU A 202 -7.13 16.08 28.81
N THR A 203 -8.01 16.94 28.30
CA THR A 203 -9.44 16.93 28.63
C THR A 203 -10.27 16.24 27.55
N SER A 204 -11.45 15.73 27.92
CA SER A 204 -12.38 15.14 26.94
C SER A 204 -12.86 16.17 25.92
N ASP A 205 -13.17 17.40 26.36
CA ASP A 205 -13.63 18.48 25.48
C ASP A 205 -12.58 18.87 24.44
N LEU A 206 -11.29 18.83 24.82
CA LEU A 206 -10.20 19.04 23.84
C LEU A 206 -10.14 17.90 22.81
N LEU A 207 -10.28 16.65 23.27
CA LEU A 207 -10.32 15.50 22.35
C LEU A 207 -11.52 15.59 21.40
N ASP A 208 -12.68 16.00 21.87
CA ASP A 208 -13.87 16.23 21.04
C ASP A 208 -13.60 17.31 19.98
N SER A 209 -13.02 18.42 20.35
CA SER A 209 -12.67 19.52 19.45
C SER A 209 -11.63 19.10 18.40
N LEU A 210 -10.66 18.24 18.77
CA LEU A 210 -9.66 17.71 17.87
C LEU A 210 -10.28 16.74 16.84
N GLN A 211 -11.20 15.87 17.27
CA GLN A 211 -11.93 15.00 16.35
C GLN A 211 -12.79 15.82 15.40
N GLN A 212 -13.50 16.84 15.93
CA GLN A 212 -14.33 17.72 15.12
C GLN A 212 -13.51 18.47 14.05
N THR A 213 -12.25 18.81 14.35
CA THR A 213 -11.33 19.39 13.36
C THR A 213 -11.06 18.40 12.21
N THR A 214 -10.76 17.13 12.54
CA THR A 214 -10.57 16.08 11.52
C THR A 214 -11.82 15.87 10.67
N ASP A 215 -13.00 15.86 11.30
CA ASP A 215 -14.27 15.70 10.58
C ASP A 215 -14.57 16.90 9.68
N SER A 216 -14.22 18.11 10.09
CA SER A 216 -14.35 19.33 9.29
C SER A 216 -13.47 19.27 8.05
N LEU A 217 -12.21 18.81 8.17
CA LEU A 217 -11.31 18.60 7.03
C LEU A 217 -11.89 17.59 6.02
N ARG A 218 -12.52 16.52 6.51
CA ARG A 218 -13.18 15.51 5.66
C ARG A 218 -14.36 16.10 4.88
N VAL A 219 -15.18 16.94 5.51
CA VAL A 219 -16.29 17.62 4.85
C VAL A 219 -15.79 18.60 3.78
N MET A 220 -14.75 19.36 4.09
CA MET A 220 -14.11 20.28 3.12
C MET A 220 -13.57 19.52 1.90
N ASP A 221 -12.91 18.38 2.10
CA ASP A 221 -12.40 17.53 1.01
C ASP A 221 -13.52 17.05 0.09
N ALA A 222 -14.66 16.67 0.64
CA ALA A 222 -15.80 16.21 -0.16
C ALA A 222 -16.36 17.30 -1.08
N SER A 223 -16.26 18.58 -0.69
CA SER A 223 -16.84 19.72 -1.39
C SER A 223 -15.87 20.45 -2.33
N THR A 224 -14.60 20.59 -1.95
CA THR A 224 -13.62 21.41 -2.71
C THR A 224 -12.45 20.63 -3.30
N GLY A 225 -12.30 19.37 -2.90
CA GLY A 225 -11.13 18.56 -3.21
C GLY A 225 -9.96 18.78 -2.26
N SER A 226 -8.90 17.99 -2.42
CA SER A 226 -7.82 17.90 -1.43
C SER A 226 -6.78 19.03 -1.50
N GLY A 227 -6.68 19.75 -2.57
CA GLY A 227 -5.87 20.96 -2.79
C GLY A 227 -4.88 21.33 -1.68
N THR A 228 -5.25 22.37 -0.90
CA THR A 228 -4.48 22.86 0.26
C THR A 228 -4.73 22.08 1.55
N LEU A 229 -5.67 21.11 1.55
CA LEU A 229 -6.04 20.38 2.78
C LEU A 229 -4.93 19.48 3.29
N ALA A 230 -3.98 19.06 2.43
CA ALA A 230 -2.82 18.30 2.86
C ALA A 230 -1.98 19.11 3.88
N GLU A 231 -1.79 20.42 3.66
CA GLU A 231 -1.05 21.29 4.58
C GLU A 231 -1.80 21.48 5.91
N LEU A 232 -3.12 21.66 5.87
CA LEU A 232 -3.94 21.77 7.08
C LEU A 232 -3.96 20.46 7.88
N GLY A 233 -4.09 19.33 7.19
CA GLY A 233 -4.00 18.01 7.81
C GLY A 233 -2.65 17.77 8.47
N ASP A 234 -1.56 18.16 7.80
CA ASP A 234 -0.19 18.07 8.33
C ASP A 234 -0.01 18.91 9.59
N ALA A 235 -0.47 20.17 9.58
CA ALA A 235 -0.39 21.04 10.73
C ALA A 235 -1.21 20.51 11.93
N HIS A 236 -2.39 19.97 11.67
CA HIS A 236 -3.22 19.33 12.69
C HIS A 236 -2.55 18.08 13.27
N LEU A 237 -2.02 17.24 12.40
CA LEU A 237 -1.28 16.01 12.79
C LEU A 237 0.00 16.34 13.59
N ALA A 238 0.72 17.40 13.22
CA ALA A 238 1.87 17.90 13.98
C ALA A 238 1.47 18.34 15.40
N PHE A 239 0.30 18.98 15.55
CA PHE A 239 -0.22 19.34 16.86
C PHE A 239 -0.60 18.10 17.69
N LEU A 240 -1.30 17.14 17.11
CA LEU A 240 -1.65 15.87 17.76
C LEU A 240 -0.40 15.11 18.23
N ARG A 241 0.64 15.07 17.40
CA ARG A 241 1.93 14.45 17.77
C ARG A 241 2.53 15.11 19.01
N ARG A 242 2.49 16.45 19.12
CA ARG A 242 2.98 17.15 20.31
C ARG A 242 2.16 16.80 21.56
N LEU A 243 0.85 16.63 21.44
CA LEU A 243 0.02 16.17 22.57
C LEU A 243 0.40 14.76 23.02
N VAL A 244 0.62 13.84 22.10
CA VAL A 244 1.12 12.48 22.43
C VAL A 244 2.43 12.55 23.19
N GLN A 245 3.32 13.46 22.83
CA GLN A 245 4.66 13.59 23.40
C GLN A 245 4.68 14.34 24.76
N HIS A 246 3.82 15.30 24.98
CA HIS A 246 3.97 16.28 26.06
C HIS A 246 2.77 16.43 27.00
N ALA A 247 1.56 16.01 26.62
CA ALA A 247 0.39 16.09 27.48
C ALA A 247 0.41 14.97 28.54
N SER A 248 -0.32 15.18 29.64
CA SER A 248 -0.59 14.15 30.64
C SER A 248 -1.96 13.51 30.38
N TYR A 249 -2.04 12.18 30.32
CA TYR A 249 -3.26 11.42 30.07
C TYR A 249 -3.21 10.00 30.60
N ASP A 250 -4.38 9.50 31.00
CA ASP A 250 -4.61 8.08 31.32
C ASP A 250 -4.77 7.23 30.06
N GLU A 251 -4.92 5.92 30.23
CA GLU A 251 -5.04 4.97 29.12
C GLU A 251 -6.27 5.24 28.24
N ALA A 252 -7.42 5.58 28.82
CA ALA A 252 -8.65 5.82 28.09
C ALA A 252 -8.51 7.04 27.15
N LYS A 253 -7.96 8.13 27.67
CA LYS A 253 -7.66 9.33 26.89
C LYS A 253 -6.54 9.10 25.87
N GLY A 254 -5.52 8.30 26.24
CA GLY A 254 -4.44 7.89 25.36
C GLY A 254 -4.96 7.09 24.15
N ARG A 255 -5.83 6.12 24.37
CA ARG A 255 -6.49 5.37 23.29
C ARG A 255 -7.33 6.28 22.37
N ARG A 256 -8.09 7.21 22.98
CA ARG A 256 -8.88 8.16 22.21
C ARG A 256 -8.01 9.12 21.41
N LEU A 257 -6.92 9.64 21.98
CA LEU A 257 -5.95 10.45 21.26
C LEU A 257 -5.34 9.67 20.09
N ALA A 258 -4.96 8.41 20.30
CA ALA A 258 -4.46 7.54 19.25
C ALA A 258 -5.49 7.30 18.14
N SER A 259 -6.79 7.20 18.46
CA SER A 259 -7.87 7.12 17.46
C SER A 259 -7.92 8.36 16.60
N ILE A 260 -7.87 9.55 17.19
CA ILE A 260 -7.86 10.83 16.47
C ILE A 260 -6.62 10.95 15.58
N VAL A 261 -5.45 10.56 16.11
CA VAL A 261 -4.20 10.52 15.33
C VAL A 261 -4.33 9.59 14.13
N ALA A 262 -4.88 8.39 14.31
CA ALA A 262 -5.06 7.41 13.23
C ALA A 262 -5.99 7.95 12.13
N ASP A 263 -7.11 8.55 12.53
CA ASP A 263 -8.08 9.12 11.61
C ASP A 263 -7.49 10.33 10.86
N THR A 264 -6.86 11.26 11.58
CA THR A 264 -6.21 12.44 10.98
C THR A 264 -5.09 12.04 10.02
N ALA A 265 -4.24 11.09 10.41
CA ALA A 265 -3.15 10.61 9.55
C ALA A 265 -3.69 9.91 8.28
N THR A 266 -4.78 9.15 8.41
CA THR A 266 -5.45 8.54 7.25
C THR A 266 -5.99 9.59 6.30
N GLN A 267 -6.66 10.63 6.81
CA GLN A 267 -7.18 11.73 5.99
C GLN A 267 -6.06 12.55 5.35
N THR A 268 -5.01 12.88 6.10
CA THR A 268 -3.86 13.62 5.56
C THR A 268 -3.16 12.82 4.46
N GLY A 269 -3.01 11.49 4.64
CA GLY A 269 -2.52 10.60 3.61
C GLY A 269 -3.39 10.60 2.36
N TRP A 270 -4.71 10.64 2.53
CA TRP A 270 -5.64 10.78 1.42
C TRP A 270 -5.50 12.12 0.69
N PHE A 271 -5.44 13.25 1.41
CA PHE A 271 -5.25 14.57 0.81
C PHE A 271 -3.94 14.66 0.04
N THR A 272 -2.89 14.08 0.61
CA THR A 272 -1.56 14.00 -0.01
C THR A 272 -1.60 13.18 -1.32
N PHE A 273 -2.35 12.07 -1.32
CA PHE A 273 -2.58 11.25 -2.51
C PHE A 273 -3.38 11.99 -3.59
N ASP A 274 -4.49 12.61 -3.22
CA ASP A 274 -5.38 13.31 -4.15
C ASP A 274 -4.73 14.58 -4.72
N SER A 275 -3.74 15.15 -4.02
CA SER A 275 -2.89 16.25 -4.52
C SER A 275 -1.76 15.80 -5.46
N GLY A 276 -1.59 14.49 -5.67
CA GLY A 276 -0.58 13.90 -6.56
C GLY A 276 0.77 13.59 -5.91
N ASN A 277 0.92 13.77 -4.59
CA ASN A 277 2.15 13.41 -3.87
C ASN A 277 2.08 11.96 -3.37
N HIS A 278 2.31 11.01 -4.27
CA HIS A 278 2.21 9.58 -3.97
C HIS A 278 3.27 9.09 -2.98
N ASP A 279 4.46 9.68 -2.99
CA ASP A 279 5.57 9.26 -2.11
C ASP A 279 5.28 9.58 -0.64
N GLY A 280 4.73 10.77 -0.35
CA GLY A 280 4.35 11.17 1.01
C GLY A 280 3.15 10.39 1.56
N THR A 281 2.24 9.95 0.70
CA THR A 281 1.01 9.25 1.08
C THR A 281 1.27 8.03 1.97
N GLN A 282 2.22 7.19 1.60
CA GLN A 282 2.50 5.95 2.35
C GLN A 282 2.98 6.21 3.77
N ALA A 283 3.79 7.25 3.98
CA ALA A 283 4.28 7.60 5.31
C ALA A 283 3.13 7.90 6.28
N TYR A 284 2.14 8.70 5.83
CA TYR A 284 0.94 8.98 6.62
C TYR A 284 0.12 7.73 6.90
N LEU A 285 -0.10 6.88 5.90
CA LEU A 285 -0.90 5.65 6.05
C LEU A 285 -0.23 4.62 6.96
N LEU A 286 1.09 4.49 6.92
CA LEU A 286 1.85 3.63 7.84
C LEU A 286 1.81 4.18 9.27
N ALA A 287 1.94 5.50 9.45
CA ALA A 287 1.77 6.14 10.76
C ALA A 287 0.34 5.98 11.28
N ALA A 288 -0.66 6.12 10.40
CA ALA A 288 -2.07 5.88 10.73
C ALA A 288 -2.31 4.44 11.23
N LEU A 289 -1.69 3.45 10.57
CA LEU A 289 -1.84 2.05 10.96
C LEU A 289 -1.21 1.77 12.34
N ARG A 290 -0.06 2.39 12.66
CA ARG A 290 0.53 2.32 14.01
C ARG A 290 -0.35 2.98 15.06
N ALA A 291 -0.92 4.14 14.76
CA ALA A 291 -1.83 4.83 15.66
C ALA A 291 -3.15 4.06 15.86
N ALA A 292 -3.71 3.49 14.80
CA ALA A 292 -4.88 2.62 14.87
C ALA A 292 -4.63 1.40 15.76
N LYS A 293 -3.43 0.81 15.70
CA LYS A 293 -3.04 -0.27 16.61
C LYS A 293 -3.02 0.21 18.07
N ALA A 294 -2.40 1.36 18.35
CA ALA A 294 -2.33 1.93 19.70
C ALA A 294 -3.70 2.32 20.27
N SER A 295 -4.66 2.69 19.42
CA SER A 295 -6.04 2.98 19.83
C SER A 295 -6.83 1.72 20.20
N GLY A 296 -6.47 0.57 19.63
CA GLY A 296 -7.22 -0.67 19.73
C GLY A 296 -8.44 -0.74 18.80
N ASP A 297 -8.73 0.29 18.00
CA ASP A 297 -9.84 0.28 17.04
C ASP A 297 -9.42 -0.27 15.67
N VAL A 298 -9.78 -1.51 15.41
CA VAL A 298 -9.47 -2.21 14.17
C VAL A 298 -10.09 -1.55 12.93
N ARG A 299 -11.20 -0.80 13.10
CA ARG A 299 -11.90 -0.12 12.00
C ARG A 299 -11.06 1.00 11.41
N LEU A 300 -10.30 1.73 12.25
CA LEU A 300 -9.36 2.76 11.81
C LEU A 300 -8.22 2.18 10.99
N GLY A 301 -7.67 1.02 11.44
CA GLY A 301 -6.66 0.30 10.67
C GLY A 301 -7.19 -0.21 9.32
N ALA A 302 -8.42 -0.71 9.29
CA ALA A 302 -9.09 -1.11 8.05
C ALA A 302 -9.28 0.09 7.10
N GLY A 303 -9.60 1.27 7.63
CA GLY A 303 -9.64 2.52 6.88
C GLY A 303 -8.29 2.87 6.25
N ALA A 304 -7.22 2.88 7.02
CA ALA A 304 -5.87 3.15 6.51
C ALA A 304 -5.46 2.14 5.41
N LEU A 305 -5.73 0.85 5.60
CA LEU A 305 -5.46 -0.20 4.61
C LEU A 305 -6.31 -0.05 3.34
N SER A 306 -7.54 0.47 3.45
CA SER A 306 -8.37 0.81 2.28
C SER A 306 -7.71 1.87 1.39
N TYR A 307 -7.14 2.93 1.99
CA TYR A 307 -6.41 3.96 1.25
C TYR A 307 -5.07 3.45 0.71
N MET A 308 -4.36 2.57 1.45
CA MET A 308 -3.18 1.87 0.91
C MET A 308 -3.53 1.01 -0.30
N ALA A 309 -4.72 0.39 -0.33
CA ALA A 309 -5.18 -0.36 -1.49
C ALA A 309 -5.45 0.57 -2.69
N ILE A 310 -6.07 1.74 -2.46
CA ILE A 310 -6.25 2.76 -3.52
C ILE A 310 -4.90 3.19 -4.08
N HIS A 311 -3.95 3.53 -3.23
CA HIS A 311 -2.59 3.87 -3.63
C HIS A 311 -1.97 2.74 -4.45
N GLY A 312 -2.04 1.49 -3.98
CA GLY A 312 -1.47 0.31 -4.65
C GLY A 312 -1.98 0.14 -6.08
N TYR A 313 -3.31 0.10 -6.30
CA TYR A 313 -3.81 -0.10 -7.65
C TYR A 313 -3.67 1.15 -8.55
N SER A 314 -3.49 2.34 -7.98
CA SER A 314 -3.26 3.58 -8.73
C SER A 314 -1.81 3.76 -9.16
N THR A 315 -0.84 3.26 -8.37
CA THR A 315 0.61 3.41 -8.62
C THR A 315 1.28 2.17 -9.22
N GLY A 316 0.50 1.25 -9.80
CA GLY A 316 1.03 0.09 -10.51
C GLY A 316 1.34 -1.14 -9.63
N SER A 317 0.86 -1.16 -8.38
CA SER A 317 1.04 -2.30 -7.46
C SER A 317 -0.30 -2.96 -7.09
N PRO A 318 -1.08 -3.49 -8.04
CA PRO A 318 -2.43 -4.01 -7.77
C PRO A 318 -2.43 -5.22 -6.82
N ARG A 319 -1.36 -6.02 -6.77
CA ARG A 319 -1.21 -7.10 -5.77
C ARG A 319 -1.17 -6.56 -4.35
N SER A 320 -0.50 -5.42 -4.12
CA SER A 320 -0.47 -4.75 -2.82
C SER A 320 -1.86 -4.30 -2.38
N ALA A 321 -2.69 -3.84 -3.32
CA ALA A 321 -4.08 -3.50 -3.04
C ALA A 321 -4.90 -4.71 -2.57
N VAL A 322 -4.76 -5.86 -3.24
CA VAL A 322 -5.43 -7.10 -2.82
C VAL A 322 -4.96 -7.53 -1.44
N ILE A 323 -3.65 -7.48 -1.16
CA ILE A 323 -3.08 -7.85 0.15
C ILE A 323 -3.65 -6.95 1.25
N ALA A 324 -3.61 -5.63 1.09
CA ALA A 324 -4.09 -4.68 2.09
C ALA A 324 -5.59 -4.86 2.37
N ALA A 325 -6.41 -4.92 1.33
CA ALA A 325 -7.86 -5.11 1.47
C ALA A 325 -8.22 -6.46 2.09
N SER A 326 -7.56 -7.56 1.68
CA SER A 326 -7.83 -8.90 2.22
C SER A 326 -7.47 -8.99 3.71
N ALA A 327 -6.32 -8.42 4.10
CA ALA A 327 -5.90 -8.43 5.49
C ALA A 327 -6.80 -7.57 6.39
N ALA A 328 -7.25 -6.42 5.89
CA ALA A 328 -8.23 -5.60 6.60
C ALA A 328 -9.53 -6.37 6.82
N ARG A 329 -10.05 -7.04 5.78
CA ARG A 329 -11.27 -7.86 5.86
C ARG A 329 -11.13 -9.00 6.87
N GLU A 330 -10.00 -9.68 6.88
CA GLU A 330 -9.75 -10.74 7.87
C GLU A 330 -9.84 -10.23 9.31
N LYS A 331 -9.36 -9.01 9.57
CA LYS A 331 -9.38 -8.43 10.91
C LYS A 331 -10.77 -7.97 11.36
N ILE A 332 -11.61 -7.54 10.43
CA ILE A 332 -12.97 -7.10 10.73
C ILE A 332 -14.01 -8.22 10.62
N ARG A 333 -13.65 -9.45 10.27
CA ARG A 333 -14.58 -10.54 9.94
C ARG A 333 -15.62 -10.85 11.04
N ASN A 334 -15.26 -10.58 12.30
CA ASN A 334 -16.14 -10.81 13.45
C ASN A 334 -16.93 -9.54 13.85
N LEU A 335 -16.75 -8.43 13.11
CA LEU A 335 -17.54 -7.22 13.28
C LEU A 335 -18.72 -7.27 12.29
N ASP A 336 -19.91 -7.04 12.80
CA ASP A 336 -21.05 -6.78 11.90
C ASP A 336 -20.98 -5.32 11.41
N ALA A 337 -20.14 -5.10 10.40
CA ALA A 337 -19.86 -3.78 9.80
C ALA A 337 -19.96 -3.86 8.28
N PRO A 338 -21.19 -4.01 7.73
CA PRO A 338 -21.42 -4.29 6.32
C PRO A 338 -20.88 -3.19 5.38
N ALA A 339 -20.99 -1.91 5.73
CA ALA A 339 -20.45 -0.83 4.89
C ALA A 339 -18.92 -0.83 4.86
N LEU A 340 -18.27 -1.15 5.99
CA LEU A 340 -16.81 -1.27 6.06
C LEU A 340 -16.32 -2.47 5.23
N GLU A 341 -17.00 -3.61 5.33
CA GLU A 341 -16.66 -4.78 4.51
C GLU A 341 -16.91 -4.52 3.01
N ALA A 342 -18.03 -3.87 2.65
CA ALA A 342 -18.33 -3.50 1.26
C ALA A 342 -17.25 -2.58 0.68
N MET A 343 -16.82 -1.57 1.43
CA MET A 343 -15.70 -0.71 1.03
C MET A 343 -14.45 -1.52 0.70
N LEU A 344 -14.03 -2.42 1.59
CA LEU A 344 -12.82 -3.22 1.40
C LEU A 344 -12.93 -4.17 0.20
N LEU A 345 -14.12 -4.73 -0.04
CA LEU A 345 -14.40 -5.58 -1.19
C LEU A 345 -14.27 -4.80 -2.51
N THR A 346 -14.73 -3.55 -2.57
CA THR A 346 -14.51 -2.72 -3.78
C THR A 346 -13.02 -2.47 -4.03
N ARG A 347 -12.20 -2.28 -2.99
CA ARG A 347 -10.73 -2.12 -3.13
C ARG A 347 -10.08 -3.42 -3.61
N GLN A 348 -10.53 -4.56 -3.08
CA GLN A 348 -10.08 -5.88 -3.52
C GLN A 348 -10.45 -6.13 -4.98
N ALA A 349 -11.71 -5.83 -5.37
CA ALA A 349 -12.19 -5.96 -6.75
C ALA A 349 -11.36 -5.13 -7.72
N ARG A 350 -11.05 -3.87 -7.38
CA ARG A 350 -10.17 -3.00 -8.19
C ARG A 350 -8.77 -3.59 -8.39
N GLY A 351 -8.21 -4.18 -7.33
CA GLY A 351 -6.92 -4.87 -7.42
C GLY A 351 -6.98 -6.08 -8.35
N HIS A 352 -8.01 -6.93 -8.21
CA HIS A 352 -8.23 -8.10 -9.07
C HIS A 352 -8.50 -7.71 -10.54
N ALA A 353 -9.30 -6.68 -10.78
CA ALA A 353 -9.58 -6.19 -12.14
C ALA A 353 -8.29 -5.75 -12.85
N LYS A 354 -7.41 -5.00 -12.18
CA LYS A 354 -6.11 -4.60 -12.73
C LYS A 354 -5.12 -5.76 -12.94
N LEU A 355 -5.34 -6.89 -12.26
CA LEU A 355 -4.59 -8.14 -12.48
C LEU A 355 -5.19 -9.02 -13.59
N GLY A 356 -6.32 -8.62 -14.18
CA GLY A 356 -7.07 -9.43 -15.14
C GLY A 356 -7.79 -10.64 -14.51
N GLU A 357 -7.94 -10.67 -13.20
CA GLU A 357 -8.58 -11.76 -12.44
C GLU A 357 -10.10 -11.50 -12.35
N GLN A 358 -10.79 -11.64 -13.49
CA GLN A 358 -12.20 -11.25 -13.68
C GLN A 358 -13.14 -11.90 -12.66
N ASP A 359 -13.09 -13.21 -12.52
CA ASP A 359 -14.02 -13.94 -11.62
C ASP A 359 -13.92 -13.47 -10.17
N LYS A 360 -12.70 -13.19 -9.72
CA LYS A 360 -12.44 -12.67 -8.36
C LYS A 360 -12.93 -11.24 -8.19
N ALA A 361 -12.77 -10.41 -9.24
CA ALA A 361 -13.24 -9.03 -9.23
C ALA A 361 -14.76 -8.99 -9.15
N VAL A 362 -15.45 -9.77 -9.99
CA VAL A 362 -16.92 -9.84 -10.02
C VAL A 362 -17.48 -10.38 -8.71
N ALA A 363 -16.94 -11.50 -8.20
CA ALA A 363 -17.39 -12.07 -6.91
C ALA A 363 -17.24 -11.08 -5.74
N ALA A 364 -16.17 -10.27 -5.74
CA ALA A 364 -15.99 -9.24 -4.72
C ALA A 364 -16.99 -8.07 -4.88
N LEU A 365 -17.35 -7.70 -6.11
CA LEU A 365 -18.35 -6.66 -6.38
C LEU A 365 -19.75 -7.11 -6.01
N ASP A 366 -20.13 -8.33 -6.37
CA ASP A 366 -21.44 -8.89 -6.03
C ASP A 366 -21.62 -8.94 -4.50
N ARG A 367 -20.59 -9.41 -3.80
CA ARG A 367 -20.62 -9.41 -2.33
C ARG A 367 -20.67 -8.00 -1.73
N ALA A 368 -19.99 -7.03 -2.34
CA ALA A 368 -20.06 -5.64 -1.90
C ALA A 368 -21.46 -5.05 -2.10
N ALA A 369 -22.12 -5.38 -3.20
CA ALA A 369 -23.50 -4.97 -3.50
C ALA A 369 -24.49 -5.56 -2.50
N ASP A 370 -24.39 -6.85 -2.18
CA ASP A 370 -25.22 -7.53 -1.17
C ASP A 370 -25.09 -6.86 0.21
N LEU A 371 -23.85 -6.55 0.63
CA LEU A 371 -23.59 -5.90 1.91
C LEU A 371 -24.13 -4.47 1.93
N CYS A 372 -23.96 -3.73 0.84
CA CYS A 372 -24.51 -2.38 0.71
C CYS A 372 -26.06 -2.40 0.78
N ALA A 373 -26.71 -3.40 0.16
CA ALA A 373 -28.16 -3.57 0.21
C ALA A 373 -28.69 -3.90 1.62
N ARG A 374 -27.88 -4.56 2.47
CA ARG A 374 -28.22 -4.77 3.90
C ARG A 374 -28.30 -3.47 4.70
N GLY A 375 -27.67 -2.41 4.21
CA GLY A 375 -27.56 -1.15 4.91
C GLY A 375 -26.43 -1.15 5.96
N ARG A 376 -26.33 -0.03 6.67
CA ARG A 376 -25.31 0.19 7.70
C ARG A 376 -25.73 -0.40 9.05
N SER A 377 -24.74 -0.78 9.85
CA SER A 377 -24.91 -1.18 11.25
C SER A 377 -24.33 -0.12 12.20
N GLU A 378 -24.55 -0.28 13.49
CA GLU A 378 -23.95 0.56 14.54
C GLU A 378 -22.43 0.41 14.64
N ASN A 379 -21.87 -0.70 14.15
CA ASN A 379 -20.43 -0.95 14.13
C ASN A 379 -19.73 -0.29 12.93
N ASP A 380 -20.49 0.15 11.93
CA ASP A 380 -19.90 0.86 10.80
C ASP A 380 -19.44 2.26 11.23
N PRO A 381 -18.19 2.65 10.91
CA PRO A 381 -17.69 3.99 11.23
C PRO A 381 -18.55 5.08 10.62
N ALA A 382 -18.80 6.16 11.38
CA ALA A 382 -19.62 7.29 10.91
C ALA A 382 -19.08 7.92 9.63
N TRP A 383 -17.74 7.95 9.46
CA TRP A 383 -17.08 8.51 8.28
C TRP A 383 -17.31 7.71 6.98
N LEU A 384 -17.91 6.52 7.02
CA LEU A 384 -18.28 5.72 5.84
C LEU A 384 -19.64 6.11 5.25
N TYR A 385 -20.16 7.31 5.50
CA TYR A 385 -21.43 7.80 4.96
C TYR A 385 -21.52 7.75 3.43
N TRP A 386 -20.37 7.79 2.74
CA TRP A 386 -20.24 7.79 1.29
C TRP A 386 -20.31 6.39 0.64
N ILE A 387 -20.26 5.30 1.42
CA ILE A 387 -20.52 3.96 0.89
C ILE A 387 -22.01 3.78 0.69
N ASN A 388 -22.40 3.86 -0.57
CA ASN A 388 -23.79 3.76 -1.03
C ASN A 388 -23.84 3.00 -2.38
N THR A 389 -25.04 2.73 -2.86
CA THR A 389 -25.25 2.00 -4.13
C THR A 389 -24.57 2.68 -5.32
N GLY A 390 -24.52 4.02 -5.33
CA GLY A 390 -23.84 4.78 -6.39
C GLY A 390 -22.34 4.54 -6.42
N GLU A 391 -21.69 4.51 -5.23
CA GLU A 391 -20.27 4.16 -5.12
C GLU A 391 -20.01 2.72 -5.59
N ILE A 392 -20.84 1.74 -5.18
CA ILE A 392 -20.69 0.35 -5.60
C ILE A 392 -20.78 0.24 -7.13
N HIS A 393 -21.78 0.83 -7.77
CA HIS A 393 -21.91 0.84 -9.22
C HIS A 393 -20.74 1.54 -9.91
N GLY A 394 -20.24 2.66 -9.38
CA GLY A 394 -19.08 3.36 -9.92
C GLY A 394 -17.80 2.54 -9.84
N GLN A 395 -17.60 1.79 -8.77
CA GLN A 395 -16.47 0.86 -8.63
C GLN A 395 -16.63 -0.35 -9.56
N SER A 396 -17.87 -0.85 -9.77
CA SER A 396 -18.17 -1.91 -10.74
C SER A 396 -17.84 -1.48 -12.17
N GLY A 397 -18.31 -0.29 -12.57
CA GLY A 397 -17.97 0.29 -13.87
C GLY A 397 -16.46 0.46 -14.07
N SER A 398 -15.78 0.88 -13.01
CA SER A 398 -14.33 1.02 -13.04
C SER A 398 -13.61 -0.34 -13.18
N CYS A 399 -14.12 -1.42 -12.57
CA CYS A 399 -13.56 -2.76 -12.73
C CYS A 399 -13.80 -3.30 -14.13
N TYR A 400 -15.02 -3.17 -14.67
CA TYR A 400 -15.35 -3.61 -16.04
C TYR A 400 -14.52 -2.87 -17.10
N LEU A 401 -14.29 -1.58 -16.91
CA LEU A 401 -13.43 -0.81 -17.81
C LEU A 401 -11.99 -1.32 -17.83
N GLU A 402 -11.42 -1.65 -16.67
CA GLU A 402 -10.08 -2.25 -16.53
C GLU A 402 -10.01 -3.66 -17.14
N LEU A 403 -11.12 -4.43 -17.07
CA LEU A 403 -11.23 -5.77 -17.64
C LEU A 403 -11.48 -5.80 -19.14
N GLY A 404 -11.65 -4.62 -19.77
CA GLY A 404 -11.92 -4.53 -21.21
C GLY A 404 -13.36 -4.85 -21.60
N GLU A 405 -14.32 -4.66 -20.69
CA GLU A 405 -15.76 -4.85 -20.91
C GLU A 405 -16.50 -3.49 -20.87
N PRO A 406 -16.32 -2.63 -21.90
CA PRO A 406 -16.81 -1.26 -21.89
C PRO A 406 -18.34 -1.16 -21.85
N ASP A 407 -19.09 -2.08 -22.45
CA ASP A 407 -20.54 -2.18 -22.42
C ASP A 407 -21.08 -2.35 -20.98
N LYS A 408 -20.49 -3.25 -20.20
CA LYS A 408 -20.82 -3.42 -18.78
C LYS A 408 -20.38 -2.23 -17.93
N ALA A 409 -19.26 -1.61 -18.29
CA ALA A 409 -18.79 -0.40 -17.62
C ALA A 409 -19.78 0.75 -17.81
N VAL A 410 -20.25 1.02 -19.03
CA VAL A 410 -21.26 2.04 -19.34
C VAL A 410 -22.55 1.79 -18.57
N ALA A 411 -23.05 0.56 -18.56
CA ALA A 411 -24.25 0.20 -17.81
C ALA A 411 -24.09 0.48 -16.31
N SER A 412 -22.96 0.12 -15.74
CA SER A 412 -22.64 0.34 -14.32
C SER A 412 -22.50 1.82 -13.97
N PHE A 413 -21.79 2.61 -14.78
CA PHE A 413 -21.66 4.06 -14.57
C PHE A 413 -22.98 4.80 -14.73
N THR A 414 -23.87 4.33 -15.60
CA THR A 414 -25.24 4.87 -15.72
C THR A 414 -26.03 4.67 -14.43
N GLN A 415 -25.91 3.51 -13.77
CA GLN A 415 -26.53 3.30 -12.47
C GLN A 415 -25.88 4.13 -11.37
N ALA A 416 -24.55 4.26 -11.38
CA ALA A 416 -23.82 5.11 -10.46
C ALA A 416 -24.31 6.56 -10.54
N ARG A 417 -24.42 7.11 -11.75
CA ARG A 417 -24.90 8.48 -11.99
C ARG A 417 -26.29 8.72 -11.41
N LYS A 418 -27.20 7.74 -11.50
CA LYS A 418 -28.57 7.84 -10.96
C LYS A 418 -28.60 7.79 -9.42
N ALA A 419 -27.69 7.04 -8.82
CA ALA A 419 -27.71 6.74 -7.38
C ALA A 419 -26.84 7.70 -6.54
N LEU A 420 -25.83 8.35 -7.12
CA LEU A 420 -24.94 9.28 -6.42
C LEU A 420 -25.65 10.58 -6.08
N ASN A 421 -25.39 11.08 -4.86
CA ASN A 421 -25.86 12.40 -4.46
C ASN A 421 -25.21 13.49 -5.34
N PRO A 422 -25.96 14.48 -5.83
CA PRO A 422 -25.41 15.64 -6.56
C PRO A 422 -24.30 16.39 -5.83
N ALA A 423 -24.28 16.37 -4.49
CA ALA A 423 -23.26 17.01 -3.68
C ALA A 423 -21.91 16.25 -3.70
N GLU A 424 -21.88 14.99 -4.13
CA GLU A 424 -20.65 14.19 -4.24
C GLU A 424 -19.87 14.52 -5.52
N GLN A 425 -19.58 15.80 -5.74
CA GLN A 425 -19.06 16.32 -7.02
C GLN A 425 -17.74 15.67 -7.44
N ARG A 426 -16.79 15.44 -6.51
CA ARG A 426 -15.53 14.80 -6.83
C ARG A 426 -15.73 13.36 -7.30
N THR A 427 -16.51 12.57 -6.58
CA THR A 427 -16.83 11.17 -6.94
C THR A 427 -17.53 11.12 -8.31
N ARG A 428 -18.46 12.02 -8.55
CA ARG A 428 -19.14 12.15 -9.85
C ARG A 428 -18.16 12.47 -10.97
N GLY A 429 -17.25 13.42 -10.78
CA GLY A 429 -16.24 13.78 -11.78
C GLY A 429 -15.32 12.60 -12.13
N LEU A 430 -14.88 11.84 -11.12
CA LEU A 430 -14.08 10.63 -11.32
C LEU A 430 -14.83 9.56 -12.11
N PHE A 431 -16.10 9.33 -11.81
CA PHE A 431 -16.88 8.32 -12.55
C PHE A 431 -17.31 8.79 -13.94
N LEU A 432 -17.59 10.08 -14.12
CA LEU A 432 -17.88 10.64 -15.44
C LEU A 432 -16.67 10.54 -16.38
N SER A 433 -15.45 10.84 -15.91
CA SER A 433 -14.26 10.71 -16.75
C SER A 433 -14.02 9.25 -17.18
N ARG A 434 -14.32 8.27 -16.30
CA ARG A 434 -14.23 6.85 -16.63
C ARG A 434 -15.38 6.37 -17.51
N ALA A 435 -16.58 6.90 -17.30
CA ALA A 435 -17.74 6.63 -18.15
C ALA A 435 -17.51 7.13 -19.59
N ALA A 436 -16.90 8.30 -19.73
CA ALA A 436 -16.50 8.81 -21.03
C ALA A 436 -15.50 7.87 -21.74
N SER A 437 -14.47 7.40 -21.01
CA SER A 437 -13.54 6.37 -21.51
C SER A 437 -14.29 5.09 -21.94
N ALA A 438 -15.28 4.66 -21.17
CA ALA A 438 -16.06 3.45 -21.48
C ALA A 438 -16.86 3.62 -22.78
N HIS A 439 -17.58 4.74 -22.95
CA HIS A 439 -18.30 5.05 -24.19
C HIS A 439 -17.36 5.11 -25.40
N ILE A 440 -16.22 5.77 -25.28
CA ILE A 440 -15.23 5.85 -26.37
C ILE A 440 -14.73 4.45 -26.76
N ARG A 441 -14.43 3.60 -25.79
CA ARG A 441 -13.94 2.23 -26.05
C ARG A 441 -15.03 1.30 -26.55
N GLU A 442 -16.31 1.57 -26.25
CA GLU A 442 -17.47 0.88 -26.83
C GLU A 442 -17.71 1.29 -28.28
N GLY A 443 -17.18 2.44 -28.70
CA GLY A 443 -17.34 3.00 -30.04
C GLY A 443 -18.36 4.14 -30.13
N ASP A 444 -19.03 4.48 -29.03
CA ASP A 444 -19.95 5.63 -28.96
C ASP A 444 -19.17 6.92 -28.60
N VAL A 445 -18.49 7.45 -29.60
CA VAL A 445 -17.65 8.65 -29.46
C VAL A 445 -18.47 9.88 -29.07
N ASP A 446 -19.68 10.00 -29.53
CA ASP A 446 -20.56 11.16 -29.29
C ASP A 446 -20.99 11.21 -27.83
N ALA A 447 -21.50 10.10 -27.29
CA ALA A 447 -21.83 9.97 -25.85
C ALA A 447 -20.58 10.12 -24.98
N GLY A 448 -19.45 9.57 -25.42
CA GLY A 448 -18.16 9.71 -24.76
C GLY A 448 -17.74 11.17 -24.62
N CYS A 449 -17.76 11.93 -25.71
CA CYS A 449 -17.43 13.37 -25.72
C CYS A 449 -18.43 14.20 -24.89
N ALA A 450 -19.72 13.92 -24.98
CA ALA A 450 -20.73 14.60 -24.15
C ALA A 450 -20.50 14.37 -22.65
N THR A 451 -20.22 13.12 -22.25
CA THR A 451 -19.91 12.77 -20.87
C THR A 451 -18.59 13.39 -20.39
N ALA A 452 -17.60 13.49 -21.28
CA ALA A 452 -16.32 14.11 -20.99
C ALA A 452 -16.44 15.61 -20.72
N HIS A 453 -17.30 16.33 -21.46
CA HIS A 453 -17.58 17.74 -21.19
C HIS A 453 -18.10 17.97 -19.77
N GLU A 454 -19.01 17.11 -19.29
CA GLU A 454 -19.50 17.17 -17.90
C GLU A 454 -18.37 16.91 -16.88
N ALA A 455 -17.46 15.99 -17.18
CA ALA A 455 -16.30 15.73 -16.32
C ALA A 455 -15.36 16.95 -16.27
N LEU A 456 -15.15 17.64 -17.39
CA LEU A 456 -14.36 18.88 -17.46
C LEU A 456 -15.00 20.01 -16.67
N ASP A 457 -16.34 20.18 -16.74
CA ASP A 457 -17.07 21.18 -15.95
C ASP A 457 -16.79 21.04 -14.43
N LEU A 458 -16.79 19.79 -13.95
CA LEU A 458 -16.46 19.51 -12.55
C LEU A 458 -14.97 19.73 -12.24
N ALA A 459 -14.08 19.39 -13.15
CA ALA A 459 -12.65 19.58 -12.96
C ALA A 459 -12.24 21.06 -12.91
N GLU A 460 -12.97 21.94 -13.57
CA GLU A 460 -12.75 23.40 -13.48
C GLU A 460 -13.03 23.93 -12.07
N GLN A 461 -13.96 23.30 -11.34
CA GLN A 461 -14.40 23.71 -10.00
C GLN A 461 -13.63 23.04 -8.88
N LEU A 462 -13.06 21.86 -9.11
CA LEU A 462 -12.46 21.02 -8.10
C LEU A 462 -10.92 21.04 -8.16
N GLN A 463 -10.28 21.09 -6.99
CA GLN A 463 -8.82 21.01 -6.86
C GLN A 463 -8.40 19.56 -6.58
N SER A 464 -8.43 18.69 -7.60
CA SER A 464 -8.05 17.28 -7.48
C SER A 464 -7.09 16.88 -8.60
N ALA A 465 -5.82 16.61 -8.26
CA ALA A 465 -4.85 16.10 -9.22
C ALA A 465 -5.28 14.73 -9.76
N ARG A 466 -5.89 13.90 -8.92
CA ARG A 466 -6.42 12.59 -9.31
C ARG A 466 -7.52 12.70 -10.38
N LEU A 467 -8.45 13.66 -10.26
CA LEU A 467 -9.45 13.88 -11.30
C LEU A 467 -8.78 14.30 -12.61
N ASN A 468 -7.77 15.17 -12.54
CA ASN A 468 -7.00 15.60 -13.70
C ASN A 468 -6.25 14.42 -14.36
N GLU A 469 -5.72 13.48 -13.59
CA GLU A 469 -5.09 12.24 -14.11
C GLU A 469 -6.11 11.36 -14.85
N HIS A 470 -7.30 11.19 -14.31
CA HIS A 470 -8.38 10.46 -14.99
C HIS A 470 -8.83 11.15 -16.29
N ILE A 471 -8.90 12.47 -16.28
CA ILE A 471 -9.17 13.25 -17.50
C ILE A 471 -8.06 13.06 -18.54
N LYS A 472 -6.78 13.12 -18.14
CA LYS A 472 -5.66 12.85 -19.06
C LYS A 472 -5.73 11.44 -19.64
N SER A 473 -6.09 10.44 -18.84
CA SER A 473 -6.28 9.07 -19.30
C SER A 473 -7.43 8.96 -20.31
N MET A 474 -8.55 9.60 -20.02
CA MET A 474 -9.72 9.68 -20.91
C MET A 474 -9.36 10.37 -22.25
N LEU A 475 -8.62 11.48 -22.21
CA LEU A 475 -8.17 12.17 -23.43
C LEU A 475 -7.22 11.31 -24.26
N ALA A 476 -6.45 10.41 -23.64
CA ALA A 476 -5.64 9.43 -24.38
C ALA A 476 -6.51 8.41 -25.14
N ASP A 477 -7.65 8.01 -24.58
CA ASP A 477 -8.61 7.12 -25.27
C ASP A 477 -9.24 7.77 -26.52
N LEU A 478 -9.26 9.12 -26.60
CA LEU A 478 -9.75 9.86 -27.77
C LEU A 478 -8.75 9.94 -28.93
N GLN A 479 -7.46 9.70 -28.70
CA GLN A 479 -6.44 9.89 -29.76
C GLN A 479 -6.73 9.10 -31.03
N PRO A 480 -7.21 7.85 -31.03
CA PRO A 480 -7.54 7.11 -32.24
C PRO A 480 -8.66 7.73 -33.05
N VAL A 481 -9.58 8.48 -32.41
CA VAL A 481 -10.77 9.10 -32.99
C VAL A 481 -10.72 10.64 -33.05
N SER A 482 -9.53 11.22 -32.80
CA SER A 482 -9.28 12.67 -32.76
C SER A 482 -9.65 13.44 -34.03
N HIS A 483 -9.82 12.73 -35.15
CA HIS A 483 -10.23 13.29 -36.42
C HIS A 483 -11.74 13.64 -36.47
N THR A 484 -12.56 13.12 -35.57
CA THR A 484 -13.98 13.41 -35.50
C THR A 484 -14.24 14.82 -34.97
N PRO A 485 -15.33 15.51 -35.43
CA PRO A 485 -15.63 16.87 -34.95
C PRO A 485 -15.76 16.98 -33.44
N TYR A 486 -16.48 16.03 -32.79
CA TYR A 486 -16.73 16.01 -31.35
C TYR A 486 -15.44 15.82 -30.55
N ALA A 487 -14.56 14.90 -30.99
CA ALA A 487 -13.28 14.69 -30.32
C ALA A 487 -12.35 15.90 -30.42
N ARG A 488 -12.37 16.61 -31.57
CA ARG A 488 -11.57 17.82 -31.79
C ARG A 488 -12.01 18.95 -30.84
N ASP A 489 -13.31 19.23 -30.80
CA ASP A 489 -13.89 20.25 -29.90
C ASP A 489 -13.53 19.98 -28.44
N LEU A 490 -13.69 18.73 -27.99
CA LEU A 490 -13.33 18.32 -26.65
C LEU A 490 -11.82 18.48 -26.33
N LEU A 491 -10.95 18.11 -27.28
CA LEU A 491 -9.49 18.25 -27.12
C LEU A 491 -9.07 19.72 -27.07
N GLU A 492 -9.68 20.59 -27.88
CA GLU A 492 -9.43 22.03 -27.81
C GLU A 492 -9.86 22.63 -26.48
N ARG A 493 -11.05 22.26 -25.98
CA ARG A 493 -11.51 22.66 -24.65
C ARG A 493 -10.59 22.15 -23.53
N ALA A 494 -10.24 20.88 -23.57
CA ALA A 494 -9.39 20.26 -22.56
C ALA A 494 -8.01 20.93 -22.49
N ALA A 495 -7.42 21.35 -23.61
CA ALA A 495 -6.16 22.08 -23.64
C ALA A 495 -6.26 23.43 -22.89
N VAL A 496 -7.40 24.13 -22.97
CA VAL A 496 -7.64 25.37 -22.23
C VAL A 496 -7.76 25.09 -20.71
N VAL A 497 -8.51 24.04 -20.33
CA VAL A 497 -8.76 23.70 -18.94
C VAL A 497 -7.50 23.17 -18.24
N THR A 498 -6.76 22.29 -18.92
CA THR A 498 -5.54 21.67 -18.33
C THR A 498 -4.31 22.59 -18.44
N GLY A 499 -4.21 23.44 -19.46
CA GLY A 499 -3.12 24.41 -19.66
C GLY A 499 -3.14 25.58 -18.67
N LYS A 500 -4.26 25.87 -18.04
CA LYS A 500 -4.36 26.89 -16.96
C LYS A 500 -3.82 26.45 -15.62
N ARG A 501 -3.48 25.17 -15.47
CA ARG A 501 -3.07 24.56 -14.19
C ARG A 501 -1.65 23.96 -14.21
N SER A 502 -0.86 24.22 -15.23
CA SER A 502 0.56 23.78 -15.32
C SER A 502 1.52 24.84 -14.79
#